data_862d7f72981c3012d7e3637e4fcd4795
#
_entry.id   862d7f72981c3012d7e3637e4fcd4795
#
_cell.length_a   1.000
_cell.length_b   1.000
_cell.length_c   1.000
_cell.angle_alpha   90.00
_cell.angle_beta   90.00
_cell.angle_gamma   90.00
#
_symmetry.space_group_name_H-M   'P 1'
#
loop_
_entity.id
_entity.type
_entity.pdbx_description
1 polymer ?
#
loop_
_entity_poly.entity_id
_entity_poly.type
_entity_poly.pdbx_seq_one_letter_code
_entity_poly.pdbx_strand_id
1 'polypeptide(L)'
;GLIRITEIINKNKKKVMLVDHKEKEQSVIGLDEANISEIVDHHKIGNINTTNPINFRNMTVGSTNTIVYFMYKENNVEIPKEIAGIMLSGLLSDTLCLQSPTTTEIDKKVAEDLALIAGVDYKKYALDMFKAGTSLVGKTVDEIFNQDLKKFSFDNLQVGVAQVNSMDIEGFLPYKKDMLDYMNKFAEDNNLEFTLLLLTDIINANSEIFVGGPRPELVEKAFNVQLTECQGTLAGVISRKKQVVPAITAVMSE
;
A
#
# COMPACT_ATOMS: atom_id res chain seq x y z
N GLY A 1 10.88 -37.55 -16.97
CA GLY A 1 12.09 -36.95 -17.55
C GLY A 1 13.34 -37.65 -17.01
N LEU A 2 14.36 -37.77 -17.81
CA LEU A 2 15.68 -38.28 -17.41
C LEU A 2 16.47 -37.11 -16.80
N ILE A 3 16.84 -37.18 -15.51
CA ILE A 3 17.79 -36.26 -14.86
C ILE A 3 19.19 -36.84 -15.06
N ARG A 4 20.09 -36.10 -15.69
CA ARG A 4 21.49 -36.53 -15.86
C ARG A 4 22.28 -36.19 -14.60
N ILE A 5 23.25 -37.01 -14.20
CA ILE A 5 24.14 -36.77 -13.07
C ILE A 5 24.85 -35.40 -13.19
N THR A 6 25.19 -35.01 -14.43
CA THR A 6 25.76 -33.67 -14.72
C THR A 6 24.83 -32.52 -14.39
N GLU A 7 23.52 -32.70 -14.39
CA GLU A 7 22.52 -31.66 -14.00
C GLU A 7 22.38 -31.58 -12.48
N ILE A 8 22.68 -32.64 -11.76
CA ILE A 8 22.71 -32.66 -10.29
C ILE A 8 24.02 -32.03 -9.77
N ILE A 9 25.13 -32.27 -10.47
CA ILE A 9 26.46 -31.78 -10.07
C ILE A 9 26.69 -30.34 -10.55
N ASN A 10 26.32 -30.02 -11.79
CA ASN A 10 26.34 -28.67 -12.33
C ASN A 10 24.94 -28.05 -12.15
N LYS A 11 24.66 -27.49 -10.99
CA LYS A 11 23.51 -26.61 -10.80
C LYS A 11 23.75 -25.36 -11.65
N ASN A 12 23.30 -25.38 -12.91
CA ASN A 12 23.17 -24.18 -13.71
C ASN A 12 22.12 -23.27 -13.02
N LYS A 13 22.62 -22.43 -12.12
CA LYS A 13 21.78 -21.48 -11.42
C LYS A 13 21.07 -20.59 -12.44
N LYS A 14 19.76 -20.43 -12.30
CA LYS A 14 19.00 -19.50 -13.13
C LYS A 14 19.51 -18.09 -12.93
N LYS A 15 19.68 -17.35 -14.01
CA LYS A 15 19.94 -15.92 -13.93
C LYS A 15 18.61 -15.19 -13.65
N VAL A 16 18.62 -14.29 -12.71
CA VAL A 16 17.46 -13.47 -12.36
C VAL A 16 17.84 -11.99 -12.32
N MET A 17 16.91 -11.14 -12.72
CA MET A 17 16.94 -9.70 -12.48
C MET A 17 15.92 -9.39 -11.40
N LEU A 18 16.31 -8.58 -10.40
CA LEU A 18 15.40 -8.05 -9.41
C LEU A 18 14.96 -6.65 -9.82
N VAL A 19 13.67 -6.40 -9.81
CA VAL A 19 13.09 -5.12 -10.19
C VAL A 19 12.15 -4.68 -9.09
N ASP A 20 12.28 -3.44 -8.63
CA ASP A 20 11.46 -2.81 -7.60
C ASP A 20 11.60 -3.44 -6.20
N HIS A 21 12.54 -4.28 -6.00
CA HIS A 21 12.95 -4.85 -4.73
C HIS A 21 14.33 -5.48 -4.83
N LYS A 22 14.99 -5.64 -3.70
CA LYS A 22 16.29 -6.34 -3.61
C LYS A 22 16.45 -7.16 -2.34
N GLU A 23 15.56 -6.98 -1.37
CA GLU A 23 15.62 -7.71 -0.11
C GLU A 23 15.09 -9.13 -0.30
N LYS A 24 15.78 -10.11 0.29
CA LYS A 24 15.44 -11.54 0.14
C LYS A 24 14.03 -11.87 0.58
N GLU A 25 13.58 -11.21 1.65
CA GLU A 25 12.26 -11.39 2.25
C GLU A 25 11.10 -10.94 1.33
N GLN A 26 11.41 -10.09 0.37
CA GLN A 26 10.46 -9.59 -0.63
C GLN A 26 10.53 -10.36 -1.95
N SER A 27 11.50 -11.27 -2.06
CA SER A 27 11.76 -12.00 -3.30
C SER A 27 11.06 -13.36 -3.31
N VAL A 28 11.08 -13.99 -4.48
CA VAL A 28 10.54 -15.33 -4.67
C VAL A 28 11.31 -16.39 -3.87
N ILE A 29 10.61 -17.44 -3.45
CA ILE A 29 11.22 -18.58 -2.80
C ILE A 29 12.26 -19.22 -3.76
N GLY A 30 13.44 -19.53 -3.25
CA GLY A 30 14.52 -20.15 -4.05
C GLY A 30 15.50 -19.13 -4.67
N LEU A 31 15.42 -17.84 -4.33
CA LEU A 31 16.38 -16.83 -4.82
C LEU A 31 17.84 -17.21 -4.51
N ASP A 32 18.10 -17.89 -3.39
CA ASP A 32 19.45 -18.36 -3.01
C ASP A 32 20.03 -19.40 -3.99
N GLU A 33 19.16 -20.07 -4.73
CA GLU A 33 19.56 -21.04 -5.75
C GLU A 33 19.79 -20.39 -7.13
N ALA A 34 19.52 -19.09 -7.26
CA ALA A 34 19.68 -18.31 -8.48
C ALA A 34 21.00 -17.50 -8.50
N ASN A 35 21.36 -17.01 -9.66
CA ASN A 35 22.38 -15.98 -9.84
C ASN A 35 21.68 -14.65 -10.14
N ILE A 36 21.75 -13.71 -9.22
CA ILE A 36 21.31 -12.35 -9.48
C ILE A 36 22.30 -11.74 -10.48
N SER A 37 21.80 -11.29 -11.63
CA SER A 37 22.62 -10.66 -12.68
C SER A 37 22.45 -9.16 -12.73
N GLU A 38 21.30 -8.67 -12.28
CA GLU A 38 20.96 -7.25 -12.33
C GLU A 38 19.94 -6.89 -11.26
N ILE A 39 20.02 -5.65 -10.76
CA ILE A 39 19.03 -5.05 -9.86
C ILE A 39 18.70 -3.66 -10.39
N VAL A 40 17.41 -3.37 -10.51
CA VAL A 40 16.87 -2.05 -10.86
C VAL A 40 15.85 -1.67 -9.79
N ASP A 41 16.17 -0.65 -8.97
CA ASP A 41 15.36 -0.36 -7.78
C ASP A 41 15.53 1.09 -7.33
N HIS A 42 14.54 1.62 -6.59
CA HIS A 42 14.55 2.95 -5.99
C HIS A 42 14.50 2.95 -4.46
N HIS A 43 14.36 1.79 -3.84
CA HIS A 43 14.32 1.66 -2.39
C HIS A 43 15.70 1.81 -1.74
N LYS A 44 15.70 2.01 -0.40
CA LYS A 44 16.95 1.99 0.40
C LYS A 44 17.71 0.69 0.18
N ILE A 45 19.02 0.77 0.17
CA ILE A 45 19.86 -0.42 0.07
C ILE A 45 19.89 -1.12 1.44
N GLY A 46 19.37 -2.35 1.46
CA GLY A 46 19.41 -3.25 2.62
C GLY A 46 20.53 -4.28 2.53
N ASN A 47 20.36 -5.42 3.18
CA ASN A 47 21.29 -6.53 3.18
C ASN A 47 21.18 -7.34 1.88
N ILE A 48 21.89 -6.91 0.83
CA ILE A 48 22.03 -7.69 -0.39
C ILE A 48 23.43 -8.23 -0.52
N ASN A 49 23.52 -9.53 -0.85
CA ASN A 49 24.79 -10.22 -1.08
C ASN A 49 24.72 -10.94 -2.42
N THR A 50 25.71 -10.71 -3.27
CA THR A 50 25.81 -11.37 -4.57
C THR A 50 27.12 -12.12 -4.68
N THR A 51 27.10 -13.29 -5.31
CA THR A 51 28.31 -14.12 -5.49
C THR A 51 29.20 -13.56 -6.59
N ASN A 52 28.63 -12.86 -7.56
CA ASN A 52 29.31 -12.33 -8.73
C ASN A 52 29.07 -10.81 -8.84
N PRO A 53 29.91 -10.07 -9.57
CA PRO A 53 29.60 -8.71 -9.98
C PRO A 53 28.28 -8.66 -10.77
N ILE A 54 27.47 -7.64 -10.48
CA ILE A 54 26.17 -7.44 -11.10
C ILE A 54 26.03 -6.01 -11.64
N ASN A 55 25.09 -5.81 -12.54
CA ASN A 55 24.59 -4.49 -12.85
C ASN A 55 23.64 -4.07 -11.73
N PHE A 56 23.99 -2.98 -11.04
CA PHE A 56 23.18 -2.45 -9.94
C PHE A 56 22.81 -1.00 -10.25
N ARG A 57 21.53 -0.76 -10.50
CA ARG A 57 20.99 0.55 -10.78
C ARG A 57 19.99 0.95 -9.72
N ASN A 58 20.38 1.85 -8.85
CA ASN A 58 19.53 2.42 -7.82
C ASN A 58 19.56 3.95 -7.95
N MET A 59 18.38 4.57 -7.92
CA MET A 59 18.24 6.02 -8.01
C MET A 59 17.29 6.53 -6.92
N THR A 60 17.57 7.73 -6.42
CA THR A 60 16.67 8.41 -5.47
C THR A 60 15.54 9.09 -6.26
N VAL A 61 14.53 8.30 -6.61
CA VAL A 61 13.32 8.69 -7.33
C VAL A 61 12.10 8.06 -6.68
N GLY A 62 10.92 8.51 -7.04
CA GLY A 62 9.66 8.05 -6.45
C GLY A 62 9.19 6.68 -6.95
N SER A 63 9.72 6.18 -8.06
CA SER A 63 9.31 4.89 -8.64
C SER A 63 10.43 4.27 -9.47
N THR A 64 10.51 2.93 -9.44
CA THR A 64 11.39 2.18 -10.35
C THR A 64 11.01 2.39 -11.82
N ASN A 65 9.75 2.70 -12.13
CA ASN A 65 9.34 3.02 -13.50
C ASN A 65 10.04 4.26 -14.08
N THR A 66 10.40 5.22 -13.23
CA THR A 66 11.24 6.36 -13.62
C THR A 66 12.62 5.90 -14.08
N ILE A 67 13.21 4.90 -13.41
CA ILE A 67 14.51 4.34 -13.80
C ILE A 67 14.38 3.58 -15.13
N VAL A 68 13.33 2.78 -15.29
CA VAL A 68 13.05 2.04 -16.54
C VAL A 68 12.86 3.00 -17.72
N TYR A 69 12.17 4.14 -17.49
CA TYR A 69 12.06 5.18 -18.52
C TYR A 69 13.43 5.65 -19.03
N PHE A 70 14.38 5.93 -18.12
CA PHE A 70 15.74 6.29 -18.51
C PHE A 70 16.46 5.15 -19.23
N MET A 71 16.24 3.89 -18.83
CA MET A 71 16.83 2.75 -19.55
C MET A 71 16.35 2.69 -21.01
N TYR A 72 15.08 2.98 -21.28
CA TYR A 72 14.58 3.10 -22.65
C TYR A 72 15.29 4.24 -23.41
N LYS A 73 15.40 5.43 -22.81
CA LYS A 73 16.03 6.59 -23.43
C LYS A 73 17.52 6.38 -23.71
N GLU A 74 18.26 5.84 -22.75
CA GLU A 74 19.71 5.57 -22.86
C GLU A 74 20.05 4.56 -23.96
N ASN A 75 19.17 3.59 -24.18
CA ASN A 75 19.34 2.58 -25.22
C ASN A 75 18.70 2.98 -26.55
N ASN A 76 18.15 4.19 -26.68
CA ASN A 76 17.44 4.67 -27.86
C ASN A 76 16.32 3.74 -28.32
N VAL A 77 15.62 3.13 -27.34
CA VAL A 77 14.45 2.26 -27.58
C VAL A 77 13.19 3.11 -27.44
N GLU A 78 12.32 3.04 -28.44
CA GLU A 78 11.01 3.68 -28.38
C GLU A 78 10.13 3.00 -27.35
N ILE A 79 9.41 3.78 -26.53
CA ILE A 79 8.47 3.25 -25.55
C ILE A 79 7.11 3.06 -26.24
N PRO A 80 6.61 1.80 -26.38
CA PRO A 80 5.28 1.58 -26.95
C PRO A 80 4.19 2.22 -26.08
N LYS A 81 3.09 2.63 -26.70
CA LYS A 81 1.98 3.31 -26.04
C LYS A 81 1.45 2.55 -24.82
N GLU A 82 1.24 1.25 -24.98
CA GLU A 82 0.73 0.37 -23.93
C GLU A 82 1.71 0.25 -22.76
N ILE A 83 3.00 0.15 -23.07
CA ILE A 83 4.06 0.10 -22.04
C ILE A 83 4.16 1.43 -21.30
N ALA A 84 4.06 2.56 -22.02
CA ALA A 84 4.02 3.88 -21.39
C ALA A 84 2.86 4.00 -20.40
N GLY A 85 1.68 3.47 -20.75
CA GLY A 85 0.52 3.42 -19.86
C GLY A 85 0.77 2.58 -18.59
N ILE A 86 1.38 1.39 -18.73
CA ILE A 86 1.72 0.54 -17.59
C ILE A 86 2.79 1.19 -16.69
N MET A 87 3.84 1.75 -17.29
CA MET A 87 4.89 2.47 -16.55
C MET A 87 4.33 3.68 -15.81
N LEU A 88 3.45 4.44 -16.46
CA LEU A 88 2.74 5.57 -15.85
C LEU A 88 1.90 5.10 -14.65
N SER A 89 1.17 3.98 -14.78
CA SER A 89 0.38 3.41 -13.70
C SER A 89 1.21 3.12 -12.46
N GLY A 90 2.35 2.43 -12.62
CA GLY A 90 3.25 2.13 -11.52
C GLY A 90 3.84 3.39 -10.90
N LEU A 91 4.27 4.37 -11.72
CA LEU A 91 4.79 5.64 -11.24
C LEU A 91 3.75 6.42 -10.43
N LEU A 92 2.53 6.53 -10.92
CA LEU A 92 1.43 7.22 -10.21
C LEU A 92 1.05 6.51 -8.93
N SER A 93 1.06 5.17 -8.91
CA SER A 93 0.81 4.36 -7.72
C SER A 93 1.84 4.63 -6.63
N ASP A 94 3.13 4.50 -6.93
CA ASP A 94 4.23 4.66 -5.98
C ASP A 94 4.33 6.08 -5.43
N THR A 95 3.98 7.06 -6.26
CA THR A 95 4.07 8.49 -5.92
C THR A 95 2.76 9.09 -5.42
N LEU A 96 1.69 8.29 -5.25
CA LEU A 96 0.36 8.76 -4.90
C LEU A 96 -0.07 9.94 -5.79
N CYS A 97 -0.06 9.73 -7.10
CA CYS A 97 -0.32 10.78 -8.09
C CYS A 97 0.60 12.00 -7.91
N LEU A 98 1.90 11.76 -7.71
CA LEU A 98 2.95 12.77 -7.52
C LEU A 98 2.84 13.60 -6.21
N GLN A 99 2.06 13.13 -5.23
CA GLN A 99 1.88 13.79 -3.93
C GLN A 99 2.74 13.18 -2.81
N SER A 100 3.32 12.01 -3.02
CA SER A 100 4.18 11.37 -2.03
C SER A 100 5.41 12.22 -1.71
N PRO A 101 5.87 12.27 -0.44
CA PRO A 101 7.14 12.92 -0.08
C PRO A 101 8.37 12.34 -0.79
N THR A 102 8.26 11.13 -1.36
CA THR A 102 9.32 10.49 -2.15
C THR A 102 9.35 10.95 -3.61
N THR A 103 8.33 11.68 -4.06
CA THR A 103 8.25 12.20 -5.43
C THR A 103 9.32 13.24 -5.69
N THR A 104 10.02 13.09 -6.81
CA THR A 104 11.04 14.03 -7.26
C THR A 104 10.57 14.82 -8.49
N GLU A 105 11.26 15.92 -8.82
CA GLU A 105 11.00 16.66 -10.06
C GLU A 105 11.27 15.81 -11.32
N ILE A 106 12.12 14.80 -11.20
CA ILE A 106 12.38 13.83 -12.27
C ILE A 106 11.13 12.98 -12.52
N ASP A 107 10.50 12.48 -11.46
CA ASP A 107 9.27 11.68 -11.58
C ASP A 107 8.14 12.45 -12.25
N LYS A 108 8.00 13.74 -11.92
CA LYS A 108 6.97 14.61 -12.53
C LYS A 108 7.16 14.73 -14.03
N LYS A 109 8.40 14.99 -14.49
CA LYS A 109 8.71 15.08 -15.93
C LYS A 109 8.48 13.75 -16.63
N VAL A 110 8.90 12.65 -16.03
CA VAL A 110 8.70 11.30 -16.59
C VAL A 110 7.21 10.96 -16.68
N ALA A 111 6.41 11.34 -15.67
CA ALA A 111 4.97 11.14 -15.70
C ALA A 111 4.30 11.91 -16.85
N GLU A 112 4.70 13.16 -17.07
CA GLU A 112 4.20 13.99 -18.20
C GLU A 112 4.56 13.36 -19.55
N ASP A 113 5.81 12.93 -19.74
CA ASP A 113 6.27 12.28 -20.97
C ASP A 113 5.54 10.95 -21.22
N LEU A 114 5.41 10.11 -20.19
CA LEU A 114 4.69 8.84 -20.30
C LEU A 114 3.20 9.05 -20.59
N ALA A 115 2.57 10.05 -19.98
CA ALA A 115 1.18 10.41 -20.24
C ALA A 115 0.97 10.86 -21.69
N LEU A 116 1.91 11.64 -22.23
CA LEU A 116 1.89 12.07 -23.64
C LEU A 116 2.00 10.87 -24.58
N ILE A 117 2.93 9.94 -24.34
CA ILE A 117 3.11 8.73 -25.15
C ILE A 117 1.87 7.83 -25.04
N ALA A 118 1.33 7.64 -23.83
CA ALA A 118 0.14 6.85 -23.60
C ALA A 118 -1.15 7.51 -24.14
N GLY A 119 -1.13 8.82 -24.36
CA GLY A 119 -2.28 9.58 -24.84
C GLY A 119 -3.39 9.71 -23.78
N VAL A 120 -3.02 9.92 -22.50
CA VAL A 120 -3.95 10.04 -21.39
C VAL A 120 -3.70 11.30 -20.56
N ASP A 121 -4.77 11.85 -19.96
CA ASP A 121 -4.64 12.80 -18.85
C ASP A 121 -4.28 12.01 -17.58
N TYR A 122 -3.05 12.16 -17.11
CA TYR A 122 -2.56 11.34 -15.99
C TYR A 122 -3.31 11.60 -14.68
N LYS A 123 -3.84 12.82 -14.45
CA LYS A 123 -4.60 13.12 -13.22
C LYS A 123 -5.94 12.38 -13.19
N LYS A 124 -6.66 12.45 -14.31
CA LYS A 124 -7.91 11.71 -14.46
C LYS A 124 -7.66 10.21 -14.42
N TYR A 125 -6.64 9.74 -15.12
CA TYR A 125 -6.24 8.34 -15.16
C TYR A 125 -5.88 7.82 -13.75
N ALA A 126 -5.08 8.57 -12.98
CA ALA A 126 -4.73 8.21 -11.60
C ALA A 126 -5.98 8.07 -10.72
N LEU A 127 -6.91 9.02 -10.82
CA LEU A 127 -8.15 8.97 -10.05
C LEU A 127 -8.97 7.72 -10.38
N ASP A 128 -9.13 7.42 -11.67
CA ASP A 128 -9.86 6.22 -12.12
C ASP A 128 -9.15 4.93 -11.66
N MET A 129 -7.82 4.88 -11.76
CA MET A 129 -7.01 3.76 -11.30
C MET A 129 -7.13 3.54 -9.78
N PHE A 130 -7.00 4.60 -8.99
CA PHE A 130 -7.12 4.50 -7.54
C PHE A 130 -8.55 4.12 -7.11
N LYS A 131 -9.58 4.68 -7.73
CA LYS A 131 -10.97 4.27 -7.48
C LYS A 131 -11.17 2.79 -7.77
N ALA A 132 -10.67 2.29 -8.91
CA ALA A 132 -10.75 0.88 -9.25
C ALA A 132 -9.99 -0.01 -8.26
N GLY A 133 -8.77 0.40 -7.88
CA GLY A 133 -7.93 -0.35 -6.94
C GLY A 133 -8.42 -0.37 -5.49
N THR A 134 -9.21 0.64 -5.10
CA THR A 134 -9.79 0.76 -3.76
C THR A 134 -11.29 0.45 -3.71
N SER A 135 -11.86 -0.04 -4.82
CA SER A 135 -13.28 -0.36 -4.91
C SER A 135 -13.68 -1.42 -3.88
N LEU A 136 -14.79 -1.17 -3.20
CA LEU A 136 -15.41 -2.09 -2.25
C LEU A 136 -16.54 -2.92 -2.90
N VAL A 137 -16.83 -2.68 -4.16
CA VAL A 137 -17.89 -3.37 -4.89
C VAL A 137 -17.66 -4.88 -4.90
N GLY A 138 -18.67 -5.62 -4.47
CA GLY A 138 -18.65 -7.09 -4.42
C GLY A 138 -17.96 -7.69 -3.20
N LYS A 139 -17.42 -6.87 -2.29
CA LYS A 139 -16.88 -7.33 -1.01
C LYS A 139 -17.96 -7.38 0.05
N THR A 140 -17.86 -8.35 0.95
CA THR A 140 -18.68 -8.42 2.16
C THR A 140 -18.11 -7.49 3.24
N VAL A 141 -18.92 -7.12 4.23
CA VAL A 141 -18.45 -6.31 5.37
C VAL A 141 -17.34 -7.01 6.16
N ASP A 142 -17.38 -8.34 6.25
CA ASP A 142 -16.33 -9.15 6.84
C ASP A 142 -14.99 -8.99 6.11
N GLU A 143 -15.00 -9.13 4.79
CA GLU A 143 -13.81 -8.95 3.94
C GLU A 143 -13.25 -7.53 4.02
N ILE A 144 -14.12 -6.51 4.04
CA ILE A 144 -13.72 -5.11 4.16
C ILE A 144 -13.06 -4.85 5.51
N PHE A 145 -13.71 -5.25 6.61
CA PHE A 145 -13.22 -4.98 7.96
C PHE A 145 -11.93 -5.73 8.28
N ASN A 146 -11.84 -7.00 7.89
CA ASN A 146 -10.68 -7.84 8.16
C ASN A 146 -9.51 -7.66 7.17
N GLN A 147 -9.67 -6.88 6.10
CA GLN A 147 -8.62 -6.66 5.10
C GLN A 147 -7.31 -6.14 5.72
N ASP A 148 -7.39 -5.23 6.69
CA ASP A 148 -6.25 -4.77 7.49
C ASP A 148 -6.67 -4.46 8.93
N LEU A 149 -7.31 -5.43 9.59
CA LEU A 149 -7.62 -5.36 11.02
C LEU A 149 -6.38 -5.71 11.84
N LYS A 150 -6.13 -4.90 12.88
CA LYS A 150 -5.14 -5.21 13.93
C LYS A 150 -5.77 -5.05 15.31
N LYS A 151 -5.51 -6.02 16.18
CA LYS A 151 -5.90 -5.94 17.59
C LYS A 151 -4.74 -5.37 18.40
N PHE A 152 -5.07 -4.53 19.37
CA PHE A 152 -4.12 -3.91 20.30
C PHE A 152 -4.58 -4.20 21.71
N SER A 153 -3.61 -4.50 22.60
CA SER A 153 -3.86 -4.79 24.01
C SER A 153 -3.22 -3.69 24.87
N PHE A 154 -3.97 -3.20 25.83
CA PHE A 154 -3.58 -2.19 26.80
C PHE A 154 -3.95 -2.73 28.19
N ASP A 155 -2.96 -3.25 28.91
CA ASP A 155 -3.18 -4.02 30.14
C ASP A 155 -4.21 -5.13 29.94
N ASN A 156 -5.41 -5.00 30.56
CA ASN A 156 -6.49 -5.97 30.45
C ASN A 156 -7.55 -5.60 29.40
N LEU A 157 -7.37 -4.48 28.68
CA LEU A 157 -8.30 -3.98 27.69
C LEU A 157 -7.81 -4.27 26.27
N GLN A 158 -8.73 -4.59 25.40
CA GLN A 158 -8.41 -4.89 24.00
C GLN A 158 -9.27 -4.06 23.05
N VAL A 159 -8.68 -3.63 21.94
CA VAL A 159 -9.38 -2.90 20.88
C VAL A 159 -9.03 -3.46 19.51
N GLY A 160 -9.96 -3.34 18.57
CA GLY A 160 -9.73 -3.68 17.17
C GLY A 160 -9.66 -2.43 16.31
N VAL A 161 -8.60 -2.24 15.52
CA VAL A 161 -8.47 -1.10 14.62
C VAL A 161 -8.22 -1.61 13.20
N ALA A 162 -9.20 -1.44 12.34
CA ALA A 162 -9.13 -1.71 10.90
C ALA A 162 -8.83 -0.42 10.14
N GLN A 163 -8.08 -0.52 9.05
CA GLN A 163 -7.83 0.60 8.14
C GLN A 163 -8.05 0.16 6.70
N VAL A 164 -8.90 0.89 6.00
CA VAL A 164 -9.18 0.69 4.58
C VAL A 164 -8.87 1.99 3.85
N ASN A 165 -7.95 1.93 2.91
CA ASN A 165 -7.70 3.05 2.03
C ASN A 165 -8.79 3.08 0.95
N SER A 166 -9.47 4.21 0.80
CA SER A 166 -10.51 4.38 -0.21
C SER A 166 -10.40 5.76 -0.86
N MET A 167 -10.64 5.78 -2.15
CA MET A 167 -10.81 7.00 -2.92
C MET A 167 -12.30 7.32 -3.17
N ASP A 168 -13.16 6.45 -2.69
CA ASP A 168 -14.61 6.54 -2.87
C ASP A 168 -15.31 6.28 -1.52
N ILE A 169 -15.33 7.33 -0.69
CA ILE A 169 -16.04 7.26 0.60
C ILE A 169 -17.55 7.11 0.39
N GLU A 170 -18.09 7.71 -0.67
CA GLU A 170 -19.52 7.58 -0.99
C GLU A 170 -19.87 6.13 -1.35
N GLY A 171 -18.98 5.40 -2.02
CA GLY A 171 -19.15 3.99 -2.32
C GLY A 171 -19.20 3.08 -1.08
N PHE A 172 -18.77 3.58 0.09
CA PHE A 172 -18.91 2.86 1.36
C PHE A 172 -20.30 3.03 2.00
N LEU A 173 -21.04 4.09 1.71
CA LEU A 173 -22.33 4.39 2.36
C LEU A 173 -23.33 3.22 2.34
N PRO A 174 -23.46 2.43 1.26
CA PRO A 174 -24.33 1.25 1.26
C PRO A 174 -23.98 0.19 2.30
N TYR A 175 -22.71 0.12 2.69
CA TYR A 175 -22.21 -0.86 3.67
C TYR A 175 -22.32 -0.37 5.12
N LYS A 176 -22.54 0.93 5.36
CA LYS A 176 -22.44 1.58 6.68
C LYS A 176 -23.20 0.82 7.76
N LYS A 177 -24.49 0.54 7.53
CA LYS A 177 -25.34 -0.12 8.52
C LYS A 177 -24.84 -1.52 8.84
N ASP A 178 -24.67 -2.34 7.81
CA ASP A 178 -24.24 -3.73 7.97
C ASP A 178 -22.83 -3.81 8.56
N MET A 179 -21.97 -2.85 8.26
CA MET A 179 -20.63 -2.73 8.84
C MET A 179 -20.70 -2.41 10.33
N LEU A 180 -21.51 -1.45 10.75
CA LEU A 180 -21.67 -1.13 12.17
C LEU A 180 -22.25 -2.31 12.95
N ASP A 181 -23.23 -3.02 12.41
CA ASP A 181 -23.80 -4.22 13.01
C ASP A 181 -22.72 -5.32 13.14
N TYR A 182 -21.92 -5.52 12.09
CA TYR A 182 -20.79 -6.45 12.11
C TYR A 182 -19.73 -6.07 13.15
N MET A 183 -19.33 -4.80 13.20
CA MET A 183 -18.32 -4.29 14.12
C MET A 183 -18.74 -4.43 15.59
N ASN A 184 -20.00 -4.16 15.91
CA ASN A 184 -20.55 -4.35 17.24
C ASN A 184 -20.50 -5.84 17.66
N LYS A 185 -20.97 -6.73 16.80
CA LYS A 185 -20.90 -8.17 17.04
C LYS A 185 -19.46 -8.66 17.16
N PHE A 186 -18.56 -8.19 16.30
CA PHE A 186 -17.16 -8.55 16.36
C PHE A 186 -16.49 -8.11 17.67
N ALA A 187 -16.86 -6.92 18.19
CA ALA A 187 -16.39 -6.45 19.49
C ALA A 187 -16.86 -7.35 20.63
N GLU A 188 -18.14 -7.74 20.64
CA GLU A 188 -18.72 -8.64 21.64
C GLU A 188 -18.06 -10.03 21.60
N ASP A 189 -18.02 -10.66 20.42
CA ASP A 189 -17.47 -12.00 20.22
C ASP A 189 -15.97 -12.11 20.60
N ASN A 190 -15.23 -10.99 20.56
CA ASN A 190 -13.80 -10.92 20.86
C ASN A 190 -13.46 -10.19 22.17
N ASN A 191 -14.45 -9.81 22.98
CA ASN A 191 -14.26 -9.04 24.23
C ASN A 191 -13.44 -7.77 24.03
N LEU A 192 -13.75 -6.98 22.99
CA LEU A 192 -13.08 -5.72 22.69
C LEU A 192 -13.87 -4.55 23.30
N GLU A 193 -13.16 -3.56 23.85
CA GLU A 193 -13.75 -2.31 24.35
C GLU A 193 -14.42 -1.53 23.22
N PHE A 194 -13.80 -1.52 22.06
CA PHE A 194 -14.37 -1.01 20.82
C PHE A 194 -13.67 -1.60 19.59
N THR A 195 -14.33 -1.45 18.45
CA THR A 195 -13.75 -1.59 17.12
C THR A 195 -13.76 -0.24 16.43
N LEU A 196 -12.69 0.08 15.74
CA LEU A 196 -12.54 1.31 14.95
C LEU A 196 -12.21 0.94 13.51
N LEU A 197 -13.03 1.38 12.56
CA LEU A 197 -12.73 1.32 11.15
C LEU A 197 -12.35 2.71 10.67
N LEU A 198 -11.13 2.85 10.13
CA LEU A 198 -10.70 4.05 9.41
C LEU A 198 -10.90 3.83 7.91
N LEU A 199 -11.73 4.64 7.31
CA LEU A 199 -11.84 4.76 5.86
C LEU A 199 -11.01 5.95 5.43
N THR A 200 -9.78 5.69 4.97
CA THR A 200 -8.76 6.71 4.76
C THR A 200 -8.72 7.17 3.32
N ASP A 201 -8.98 8.45 3.10
CA ASP A 201 -8.69 9.17 1.87
C ASP A 201 -7.26 9.70 1.92
N ILE A 202 -6.36 9.00 1.26
CA ILE A 202 -4.93 9.35 1.28
C ILE A 202 -4.66 10.65 0.53
N ILE A 203 -5.45 10.97 -0.50
CA ILE A 203 -5.25 12.18 -1.33
C ILE A 203 -5.65 13.43 -0.57
N ASN A 204 -6.80 13.41 0.08
CA ASN A 204 -7.28 14.55 0.86
C ASN A 204 -6.74 14.55 2.29
N ALA A 205 -5.93 13.55 2.64
CA ALA A 205 -5.32 13.37 3.95
C ALA A 205 -6.34 13.38 5.11
N ASN A 206 -7.46 12.70 4.94
CA ASN A 206 -8.55 12.60 5.92
C ASN A 206 -8.94 11.14 6.14
N SER A 207 -9.51 10.84 7.29
CA SER A 207 -10.18 9.55 7.53
C SER A 207 -11.59 9.77 8.05
N GLU A 208 -12.56 9.12 7.41
CA GLU A 208 -13.85 8.87 8.04
C GLU A 208 -13.71 7.68 8.97
N ILE A 209 -14.26 7.80 10.19
CA ILE A 209 -14.20 6.74 11.17
C ILE A 209 -15.59 6.21 11.49
N PHE A 210 -15.65 4.90 11.72
CA PHE A 210 -16.82 4.20 12.20
C PHE A 210 -16.42 3.42 13.46
N VAL A 211 -17.27 3.48 14.48
CA VAL A 211 -16.97 2.92 15.79
C VAL A 211 -18.05 1.93 16.19
N GLY A 212 -17.66 0.72 16.54
CA GLY A 212 -18.54 -0.30 17.12
C GLY A 212 -18.06 -0.74 18.49
N GLY A 213 -18.91 -1.42 19.25
CA GLY A 213 -18.60 -1.95 20.56
C GLY A 213 -19.14 -1.12 21.73
N PRO A 214 -18.87 -1.58 22.99
CA PRO A 214 -19.53 -1.03 24.18
C PRO A 214 -19.02 0.34 24.64
N ARG A 215 -17.82 0.77 24.19
CA ARG A 215 -17.17 1.98 24.71
C ARG A 215 -16.72 2.96 23.61
N PRO A 216 -17.63 3.48 22.78
CA PRO A 216 -17.30 4.44 21.71
C PRO A 216 -16.76 5.77 22.27
N GLU A 217 -17.08 6.15 23.51
CA GLU A 217 -16.60 7.34 24.18
C GLU A 217 -15.06 7.40 24.33
N LEU A 218 -14.40 6.24 24.32
CA LEU A 218 -12.93 6.20 24.33
C LEU A 218 -12.34 6.74 23.04
N VAL A 219 -13.01 6.50 21.91
CA VAL A 219 -12.59 7.05 20.60
C VAL A 219 -12.86 8.56 20.57
N GLU A 220 -14.02 9.02 21.05
CA GLU A 220 -14.32 10.45 21.16
C GLU A 220 -13.26 11.18 22.00
N LYS A 221 -12.89 10.59 23.15
CA LYS A 221 -11.84 11.14 24.02
C LYS A 221 -10.47 11.15 23.34
N ALA A 222 -10.09 10.05 22.68
CA ALA A 222 -8.77 9.88 22.07
C ALA A 222 -8.52 10.90 20.94
N PHE A 223 -9.56 11.25 20.19
CA PHE A 223 -9.43 12.15 19.03
C PHE A 223 -10.07 13.53 19.24
N ASN A 224 -10.66 13.76 20.41
CA ASN A 224 -11.42 14.99 20.69
C ASN A 224 -12.46 15.29 19.59
N VAL A 225 -13.22 14.27 19.22
CA VAL A 225 -14.29 14.35 18.22
C VAL A 225 -15.61 13.90 18.84
N GLN A 226 -16.71 14.40 18.32
CA GLN A 226 -18.05 13.93 18.64
C GLN A 226 -18.51 12.97 17.55
N LEU A 227 -18.93 11.77 17.93
CA LEU A 227 -19.49 10.81 17.00
C LEU A 227 -20.98 11.07 16.79
N THR A 228 -21.40 11.08 15.53
CA THR A 228 -22.80 11.11 15.14
C THR A 228 -23.16 9.78 14.51
N GLU A 229 -24.11 9.03 15.09
CA GLU A 229 -24.44 7.68 14.62
C GLU A 229 -23.21 6.76 14.49
N CYS A 230 -22.34 6.78 15.48
CA CYS A 230 -21.08 5.99 15.50
C CYS A 230 -20.10 6.36 14.36
N GLN A 231 -20.21 7.53 13.76
CA GLN A 231 -19.34 8.03 12.70
C GLN A 231 -18.74 9.39 13.08
N GLY A 232 -17.51 9.64 12.60
CA GLY A 232 -16.82 10.92 12.73
C GLY A 232 -15.79 11.11 11.63
N THR A 233 -15.21 12.31 11.56
CA THR A 233 -14.16 12.64 10.60
C THR A 233 -12.89 13.04 11.35
N LEU A 234 -11.76 12.47 10.97
CA LEU A 234 -10.43 12.79 11.50
C LEU A 234 -9.62 13.50 10.40
N ALA A 235 -9.61 14.84 10.44
CA ALA A 235 -8.83 15.63 9.50
C ALA A 235 -7.32 15.45 9.75
N GLY A 236 -6.55 15.24 8.68
CA GLY A 236 -5.09 15.08 8.75
C GLY A 236 -4.62 13.73 9.31
N VAL A 237 -5.53 12.78 9.57
CA VAL A 237 -5.19 11.45 10.08
C VAL A 237 -5.24 10.44 8.95
N ILE A 238 -4.07 9.88 8.61
CA ILE A 238 -3.91 8.89 7.53
C ILE A 238 -3.11 7.67 7.95
N SER A 239 -2.57 7.65 9.16
CA SER A 239 -1.69 6.58 9.62
C SER A 239 -2.15 5.98 10.94
N ARG A 240 -2.67 4.75 10.87
CA ARG A 240 -3.00 3.98 12.08
C ARG A 240 -1.81 3.91 13.04
N LYS A 241 -0.61 3.54 12.54
CA LYS A 241 0.58 3.33 13.38
C LYS A 241 1.10 4.61 14.02
N LYS A 242 1.15 5.72 13.27
CA LYS A 242 1.80 6.95 13.73
C LYS A 242 0.87 7.94 14.44
N GLN A 243 -0.43 7.86 14.16
CA GLN A 243 -1.41 8.84 14.65
C GLN A 243 -2.50 8.17 15.50
N VAL A 244 -3.10 7.09 15.02
CA VAL A 244 -4.27 6.48 15.68
C VAL A 244 -3.88 5.69 16.91
N VAL A 245 -2.93 4.78 16.80
CA VAL A 245 -2.50 3.94 17.94
C VAL A 245 -1.94 4.77 19.09
N PRO A 246 -1.08 5.79 18.88
CA PRO A 246 -0.61 6.64 19.98
C PRO A 246 -1.74 7.40 20.68
N ALA A 247 -2.74 7.92 19.94
CA ALA A 247 -3.88 8.64 20.53
C ALA A 247 -4.74 7.70 21.42
N ILE A 248 -5.01 6.49 20.92
CA ILE A 248 -5.73 5.47 21.70
C ILE A 248 -4.91 5.07 22.94
N THR A 249 -3.60 4.86 22.79
CA THR A 249 -2.72 4.51 23.92
C THR A 249 -2.78 5.54 25.04
N ALA A 250 -2.80 6.82 24.71
CA ALA A 250 -2.86 7.90 25.70
C ALA A 250 -4.12 7.84 26.57
N VAL A 251 -5.27 7.48 25.97
CA VAL A 251 -6.55 7.38 26.69
C VAL A 251 -6.70 6.06 27.45
N MET A 252 -6.15 4.98 26.89
CA MET A 252 -6.24 3.62 27.50
C MET A 252 -5.30 3.46 28.70
N SER A 253 -4.30 4.34 28.85
CA SER A 253 -3.33 4.32 29.95
C SER A 253 -3.72 5.23 31.14
N GLU A 254 -4.85 5.95 31.06
CA GLU A 254 -5.46 6.74 32.15
C GLU A 254 -6.43 5.89 32.99
#